data_3afc4aa52e17c14ecdf3afb63dc17a46
#
_entry.id   3afc4aa52e17c14ecdf3afb63dc17a46
#
_cell.length_a   1.000
_cell.length_b   1.000
_cell.length_c   1.000
_cell.angle_alpha   90.00
_cell.angle_beta   90.00
_cell.angle_gamma   90.00
#
_symmetry.space_group_name_H-M   'P 1'
#
loop_
_entity.id
_entity.type
_entity.pdbx_description
1 polymer ?
#
loop_
_entity_poly.entity_id
_entity_poly.type
_entity_poly.pdbx_seq_one_letter_code
_entity_poly.pdbx_strand_id
1 'polypeptide(L)'
;MSVIDIENLSFAYDKDLILEDINLTVDEKDFLAIIGPNGGGKSTLLKLILGMLKPKKGSIRVLGKAASKNPSHIGYVPQNTNVNTDFPIKVIEVVLMGHVGAKNPLFGYGKDEIACAMGALAQVGMQEHSQSKIGSLSGGQRQRVMIARALCAHPKILILDEPTSSIDIKGQKEIYELLKLLNQSITIVVVSHDISVILEYATKAAHINKRLSYHDISNKKETFHTHNEGEHFCEVELLQMLGSESCNTCDTSTSSVTEVVEPAEAKWRETK
;
A
#
# COMPACT_ATOMS: atom_id res chain seq x y z
N MET A 1 -4.46 19.53 5.74
CA MET A 1 -3.41 20.16 4.91
C MET A 1 -2.87 19.07 3.97
N SER A 2 -2.79 19.37 2.66
CA SER A 2 -2.33 18.37 1.70
C SER A 2 -0.85 18.03 1.91
N VAL A 3 -0.54 16.72 1.89
CA VAL A 3 0.83 16.18 2.01
C VAL A 3 1.31 15.55 0.70
N ILE A 4 0.39 15.14 -0.18
CA ILE A 4 0.67 14.70 -1.55
C ILE A 4 -0.33 15.37 -2.47
N ASP A 5 0.16 16.09 -3.48
CA ASP A 5 -0.63 16.70 -4.55
C ASP A 5 -0.13 16.22 -5.91
N ILE A 6 -1.01 15.65 -6.69
CA ILE A 6 -0.76 15.18 -8.05
C ILE A 6 -1.75 15.86 -8.98
N GLU A 7 -1.25 16.56 -9.99
CA GLU A 7 -2.06 17.31 -10.95
C GLU A 7 -1.73 16.90 -12.38
N ASN A 8 -2.75 16.42 -13.13
CA ASN A 8 -2.72 16.08 -14.55
C ASN A 8 -1.53 15.18 -14.92
N LEU A 9 -1.17 14.26 -14.02
CA LEU A 9 0.01 13.42 -14.14
C LEU A 9 -0.18 12.38 -15.24
N SER A 10 0.76 12.33 -16.19
CA SER A 10 0.88 11.23 -17.14
C SER A 10 2.31 10.71 -17.19
N PHE A 11 2.43 9.39 -17.31
CA PHE A 11 3.72 8.71 -17.36
C PHE A 11 3.71 7.53 -18.35
N ALA A 12 4.80 7.38 -19.07
CA ALA A 12 5.03 6.27 -19.98
C ALA A 12 6.47 5.75 -19.83
N TYR A 13 6.64 4.43 -19.90
CA TYR A 13 7.94 3.83 -20.20
C TYR A 13 8.07 3.77 -21.73
N ASP A 14 9.09 4.43 -22.26
CA ASP A 14 9.28 4.61 -23.70
C ASP A 14 8.00 5.10 -24.39
N LYS A 15 7.28 4.23 -25.09
CA LYS A 15 6.01 4.51 -25.80
C LYS A 15 4.78 3.98 -25.06
N ASP A 16 4.97 3.12 -24.05
CA ASP A 16 3.86 2.48 -23.34
C ASP A 16 3.31 3.39 -22.25
N LEU A 17 2.13 3.92 -22.46
CA LEU A 17 1.40 4.77 -21.51
C LEU A 17 0.93 3.92 -20.32
N ILE A 18 1.45 4.22 -19.14
CA ILE A 18 1.15 3.51 -17.89
C ILE A 18 0.16 4.27 -17.03
N LEU A 19 0.32 5.61 -16.94
CA LEU A 19 -0.57 6.48 -16.18
C LEU A 19 -1.01 7.63 -17.07
N GLU A 20 -2.30 7.94 -17.05
CA GLU A 20 -2.92 8.95 -17.88
C GLU A 20 -3.82 9.85 -17.03
N ASP A 21 -3.50 11.15 -17.02
CA ASP A 21 -4.29 12.22 -16.39
C ASP A 21 -4.67 11.92 -14.92
N ILE A 22 -3.68 11.52 -14.12
CA ILE A 22 -3.88 11.23 -12.72
C ILE A 22 -3.97 12.52 -11.91
N ASN A 23 -5.04 12.66 -11.15
CA ASN A 23 -5.26 13.72 -10.19
C ASN A 23 -5.53 13.08 -8.81
N LEU A 24 -4.75 13.44 -7.78
CA LEU A 24 -4.87 12.86 -6.45
C LEU A 24 -4.37 13.84 -5.39
N THR A 25 -5.18 14.05 -4.35
CA THR A 25 -4.80 14.82 -3.17
C THR A 25 -4.92 13.95 -1.92
N VAL A 26 -3.83 13.90 -1.13
CA VAL A 26 -3.77 13.18 0.14
C VAL A 26 -3.49 14.18 1.24
N ASP A 27 -4.32 14.19 2.27
CA ASP A 27 -4.18 15.08 3.42
C ASP A 27 -3.38 14.46 4.57
N GLU A 28 -2.96 15.31 5.51
CA GLU A 28 -2.31 14.84 6.75
C GLU A 28 -3.22 13.85 7.49
N LYS A 29 -2.63 12.72 7.91
CA LYS A 29 -3.31 11.64 8.64
C LYS A 29 -4.37 10.89 7.83
N ASP A 30 -4.42 11.06 6.53
CA ASP A 30 -5.18 10.13 5.69
C ASP A 30 -4.58 8.73 5.76
N PHE A 31 -5.45 7.73 5.71
CA PHE A 31 -5.10 6.35 5.40
C PHE A 31 -5.59 6.07 3.98
N LEU A 32 -4.71 6.27 2.99
CA LEU A 32 -5.02 6.04 1.58
C LEU A 32 -4.68 4.61 1.18
N ALA A 33 -5.68 3.87 0.69
CA ALA A 33 -5.47 2.60 0.00
C ALA A 33 -5.44 2.79 -1.51
N ILE A 34 -4.41 2.25 -2.16
CA ILE A 34 -4.27 2.22 -3.62
C ILE A 34 -4.54 0.80 -4.09
N ILE A 35 -5.57 0.63 -4.92
CA ILE A 35 -6.00 -0.65 -5.47
C ILE A 35 -5.97 -0.63 -7.00
N GLY A 36 -6.13 -1.80 -7.60
CA GLY A 36 -6.23 -1.96 -9.05
C GLY A 36 -5.52 -3.22 -9.55
N PRO A 37 -5.70 -3.57 -10.83
CA PRO A 37 -5.13 -4.78 -11.41
C PRO A 37 -3.60 -4.77 -11.43
N ASN A 38 -3.01 -5.97 -11.56
CA ASN A 38 -1.58 -6.09 -11.82
C ASN A 38 -1.26 -5.43 -13.17
N GLY A 39 -0.18 -4.64 -13.20
CA GLY A 39 0.16 -3.81 -14.37
C GLY A 39 -0.64 -2.51 -14.49
N GLY A 40 -1.64 -2.24 -13.64
CA GLY A 40 -2.47 -1.02 -13.68
C GLY A 40 -1.75 0.29 -13.37
N GLY A 41 -0.47 0.26 -12.94
CA GLY A 41 0.34 1.45 -12.69
C GLY A 41 0.59 1.78 -11.21
N LYS A 42 0.11 0.96 -10.25
CA LYS A 42 0.24 1.19 -8.80
C LYS A 42 1.69 1.44 -8.36
N SER A 43 2.59 0.50 -8.59
CA SER A 43 4.02 0.64 -8.22
C SER A 43 4.72 1.74 -9.01
N THR A 44 4.25 2.06 -10.23
CA THR A 44 4.76 3.20 -11.01
C THR A 44 4.36 4.52 -10.35
N LEU A 45 3.11 4.65 -9.89
CA LEU A 45 2.68 5.83 -9.14
C LEU A 45 3.48 5.99 -7.84
N LEU A 46 3.70 4.91 -7.09
CA LEU A 46 4.57 4.98 -5.90
C LEU A 46 5.98 5.47 -6.22
N LYS A 47 6.61 4.95 -7.29
CA LYS A 47 7.95 5.39 -7.72
C LYS A 47 7.99 6.86 -8.12
N LEU A 48 6.91 7.38 -8.69
CA LEU A 48 6.76 8.80 -9.02
C LEU A 48 6.62 9.67 -7.75
N ILE A 49 5.79 9.24 -6.78
CA ILE A 49 5.63 9.91 -5.47
C ILE A 49 6.96 9.91 -4.70
N LEU A 50 7.71 8.80 -4.75
CA LEU A 50 9.03 8.67 -4.13
C LEU A 50 10.12 9.49 -4.85
N GLY A 51 9.80 10.10 -6.01
CA GLY A 51 10.77 10.85 -6.82
C GLY A 51 11.82 9.99 -7.54
N MET A 52 11.63 8.67 -7.59
CA MET A 52 12.48 7.72 -8.32
C MET A 52 12.27 7.82 -9.83
N LEU A 53 11.09 8.27 -10.25
CA LEU A 53 10.73 8.53 -11.64
C LEU A 53 10.30 9.99 -11.79
N LYS A 54 10.42 10.51 -13.00
CA LYS A 54 9.93 11.87 -13.34
C LYS A 54 8.69 11.75 -14.22
N PRO A 55 7.62 12.52 -13.94
CA PRO A 55 6.45 12.54 -14.81
C PRO A 55 6.80 13.04 -16.22
N LYS A 56 6.08 12.55 -17.24
CA LYS A 56 6.15 13.06 -18.62
C LYS A 56 5.29 14.32 -18.77
N LYS A 57 4.14 14.37 -18.06
CA LYS A 57 3.25 15.55 -17.98
C LYS A 57 2.75 15.70 -16.54
N GLY A 58 2.27 16.87 -16.21
CA GLY A 58 1.73 17.19 -14.90
C GLY A 58 2.78 17.40 -13.83
N SER A 59 2.36 17.42 -12.57
CA SER A 59 3.22 17.68 -11.42
C SER A 59 2.92 16.77 -10.25
N ILE A 60 3.94 16.53 -9.40
CA ILE A 60 3.81 15.87 -8.11
C ILE A 60 4.50 16.72 -7.07
N ARG A 61 3.78 17.09 -6.03
CA ARG A 61 4.31 17.75 -4.85
C ARG A 61 4.11 16.84 -3.63
N VAL A 62 5.15 16.76 -2.82
CA VAL A 62 5.11 16.06 -1.53
C VAL A 62 5.55 17.04 -0.46
N LEU A 63 4.69 17.27 0.56
CA LEU A 63 4.89 18.27 1.61
C LEU A 63 5.23 19.66 1.02
N GLY A 64 4.49 20.06 -0.03
CA GLY A 64 4.64 21.34 -0.72
C GLY A 64 5.87 21.48 -1.63
N LYS A 65 6.72 20.45 -1.75
CA LYS A 65 7.92 20.45 -2.60
C LYS A 65 7.80 19.43 -3.72
N ALA A 66 8.51 19.62 -4.83
CA ALA A 66 8.58 18.61 -5.89
C ALA A 66 9.07 17.27 -5.32
N ALA A 67 8.46 16.16 -5.71
CA ALA A 67 8.73 14.81 -5.17
C ALA A 67 10.22 14.47 -5.15
N SER A 68 10.96 14.82 -6.20
CA SER A 68 12.42 14.59 -6.31
C SER A 68 13.29 15.35 -5.29
N LYS A 69 12.72 16.27 -4.51
CA LYS A 69 13.45 17.13 -3.56
C LYS A 69 13.16 16.79 -2.09
N ASN A 70 12.38 15.74 -1.80
CA ASN A 70 11.90 15.52 -0.45
C ASN A 70 11.98 14.06 0.06
N PRO A 71 13.08 13.32 -0.19
CA PRO A 71 13.17 11.90 0.17
C PRO A 71 13.18 11.64 1.68
N SER A 72 13.66 12.59 2.49
CA SER A 72 13.91 12.39 3.93
C SER A 72 12.66 12.35 4.82
N HIS A 73 11.48 12.71 4.28
CA HIS A 73 10.22 12.74 5.04
C HIS A 73 9.25 11.63 4.64
N ILE A 74 9.69 10.73 3.77
CA ILE A 74 8.90 9.57 3.33
C ILE A 74 9.58 8.30 3.81
N GLY A 75 8.87 7.50 4.60
CA GLY A 75 9.24 6.13 4.90
C GLY A 75 8.69 5.22 3.80
N TYR A 76 9.50 4.31 3.28
CA TYR A 76 9.06 3.37 2.24
C TYR A 76 9.37 1.93 2.62
N VAL A 77 8.33 1.09 2.54
CA VAL A 77 8.40 -0.36 2.72
C VAL A 77 8.05 -1.02 1.38
N PRO A 78 9.03 -1.60 0.65
CA PRO A 78 8.79 -2.24 -0.63
C PRO A 78 8.12 -3.60 -0.46
N GLN A 79 7.42 -4.07 -1.51
CA GLN A 79 6.76 -5.38 -1.60
C GLN A 79 7.73 -6.53 -1.32
N ASN A 80 8.88 -6.52 -2.00
CA ASN A 80 9.91 -7.54 -1.82
C ASN A 80 10.89 -7.12 -0.72
N THR A 81 10.68 -7.62 0.47
CA THR A 81 11.64 -7.55 1.56
C THR A 81 12.53 -8.81 1.59
N ASN A 82 13.05 -9.23 0.42
CA ASN A 82 13.98 -10.34 0.31
C ASN A 82 15.26 -10.03 1.09
N VAL A 83 15.14 -10.04 2.40
CA VAL A 83 16.31 -10.10 3.28
C VAL A 83 16.87 -11.51 3.10
N ASN A 84 18.10 -11.60 2.61
CA ASN A 84 18.80 -12.88 2.62
C ASN A 84 18.82 -13.41 4.06
N THR A 85 18.00 -14.42 4.34
CA THR A 85 17.83 -15.00 5.68
C THR A 85 19.11 -15.66 6.18
N ASP A 86 20.02 -16.03 5.29
CA ASP A 86 21.30 -16.65 5.61
C ASP A 86 22.34 -15.60 6.05
N PHE A 87 22.09 -14.31 5.75
CA PHE A 87 23.00 -13.24 6.16
C PHE A 87 22.84 -12.95 7.66
N PRO A 88 23.90 -13.02 8.46
CA PRO A 88 23.83 -12.95 9.91
C PRO A 88 23.68 -11.51 10.45
N ILE A 89 22.76 -10.71 9.87
CA ILE A 89 22.50 -9.34 10.30
C ILE A 89 21.49 -9.31 11.45
N LYS A 90 21.73 -8.44 12.42
CA LYS A 90 20.81 -8.22 13.54
C LYS A 90 19.67 -7.29 13.17
N VAL A 91 18.55 -7.46 13.85
CA VAL A 91 17.34 -6.63 13.69
C VAL A 91 17.67 -5.13 13.87
N ILE A 92 18.42 -4.78 14.91
CA ILE A 92 18.80 -3.38 15.15
C ILE A 92 19.61 -2.80 13.99
N GLU A 93 20.49 -3.59 13.37
CA GLU A 93 21.32 -3.14 12.25
C GLU A 93 20.46 -2.85 11.01
N VAL A 94 19.44 -3.69 10.76
CA VAL A 94 18.47 -3.46 9.68
C VAL A 94 17.70 -2.15 9.89
N VAL A 95 17.27 -1.87 11.13
CA VAL A 95 16.52 -0.64 11.42
C VAL A 95 17.43 0.58 11.32
N LEU A 96 18.67 0.50 11.76
CA LEU A 96 19.67 1.57 11.62
C LEU A 96 19.94 1.97 10.16
N MET A 97 19.80 1.04 9.20
CA MET A 97 19.89 1.37 7.76
C MET A 97 18.80 2.35 7.30
N GLY A 98 17.72 2.50 8.06
CA GLY A 98 16.67 3.51 7.81
C GLY A 98 17.10 4.93 8.14
N HIS A 99 18.20 5.11 8.85
CA HIS A 99 18.72 6.43 9.24
C HIS A 99 19.39 7.12 8.05
N VAL A 100 18.58 7.81 7.23
CA VAL A 100 19.06 8.52 6.04
C VAL A 100 19.81 9.78 6.47
N GLY A 101 21.09 9.86 6.14
CA GLY A 101 21.92 11.03 6.46
C GLY A 101 22.78 10.88 7.73
N ALA A 102 22.94 9.66 8.27
CA ALA A 102 23.90 9.37 9.29
C ALA A 102 25.29 9.87 8.90
N LYS A 103 25.86 10.73 9.74
CA LYS A 103 27.18 11.30 9.54
C LYS A 103 28.22 10.17 9.58
N ASN A 104 28.75 9.80 8.42
CA ASN A 104 29.87 8.87 8.25
C ASN A 104 29.63 7.42 8.75
N PRO A 105 29.19 6.51 7.87
CA PRO A 105 29.07 5.09 8.22
C PRO A 105 30.40 4.40 8.57
N LEU A 106 31.53 5.03 8.31
CA LEU A 106 32.89 4.53 8.64
C LEU A 106 33.17 4.46 10.15
N PHE A 107 32.46 5.21 10.99
CA PHE A 107 32.64 5.24 12.44
C PHE A 107 31.52 4.53 13.22
N GLY A 108 30.60 3.83 12.52
CA GLY A 108 29.44 3.20 13.14
C GLY A 108 28.33 4.20 13.50
N TYR A 109 27.28 3.69 14.14
CA TYR A 109 26.14 4.50 14.59
C TYR A 109 26.39 5.01 16.00
N GLY A 110 26.05 6.27 16.27
CA GLY A 110 26.13 6.88 17.58
C GLY A 110 25.01 6.44 18.53
N LYS A 111 25.06 6.91 19.76
CA LYS A 111 24.07 6.59 20.80
C LYS A 111 22.66 7.08 20.40
N ASP A 112 22.57 8.22 19.76
CA ASP A 112 21.29 8.83 19.37
C ASP A 112 20.62 8.04 18.24
N GLU A 113 21.39 7.57 17.24
CA GLU A 113 20.86 6.71 16.20
C GLU A 113 20.40 5.35 16.74
N ILE A 114 21.16 4.78 17.66
CA ILE A 114 20.76 3.51 18.33
C ILE A 114 19.49 3.72 19.15
N ALA A 115 19.38 4.82 19.91
CA ALA A 115 18.19 5.12 20.68
C ALA A 115 16.96 5.33 19.76
N CYS A 116 17.13 6.03 18.63
CA CYS A 116 16.09 6.19 17.61
C CYS A 116 15.64 4.84 17.04
N ALA A 117 16.56 3.97 16.66
CA ALA A 117 16.24 2.65 16.14
C ALA A 117 15.53 1.77 17.18
N MET A 118 15.94 1.83 18.45
CA MET A 118 15.26 1.14 19.56
C MET A 118 13.85 1.69 19.77
N GLY A 119 13.65 3.02 19.68
CA GLY A 119 12.33 3.65 19.73
C GLY A 119 11.43 3.20 18.58
N ALA A 120 11.95 3.12 17.35
CA ALA A 120 11.21 2.60 16.19
C ALA A 120 10.83 1.11 16.40
N LEU A 121 11.74 0.28 16.93
CA LEU A 121 11.43 -1.11 17.27
C LEU A 121 10.36 -1.23 18.36
N ALA A 122 10.37 -0.34 19.34
CA ALA A 122 9.35 -0.31 20.39
C ALA A 122 7.96 0.01 19.80
N GLN A 123 7.85 0.97 18.86
CA GLN A 123 6.61 1.33 18.20
C GLN A 123 5.95 0.15 17.44
N VAL A 124 6.77 -0.78 16.94
CA VAL A 124 6.27 -1.96 16.21
C VAL A 124 6.24 -3.23 17.06
N GLY A 125 6.54 -3.15 18.38
CA GLY A 125 6.54 -4.27 19.31
C GLY A 125 7.67 -5.28 19.07
N MET A 126 8.85 -4.82 18.56
CA MET A 126 9.98 -5.69 18.22
C MET A 126 11.26 -5.38 19.04
N GLN A 127 11.14 -4.61 20.13
CA GLN A 127 12.29 -4.17 20.92
C GLN A 127 13.10 -5.34 21.52
N GLU A 128 12.42 -6.38 22.01
CA GLU A 128 13.06 -7.56 22.60
C GLU A 128 13.85 -8.38 21.57
N HIS A 129 13.48 -8.29 20.29
CA HIS A 129 14.15 -8.95 19.17
C HIS A 129 15.34 -8.17 18.60
N SER A 130 15.70 -7.01 19.16
CA SER A 130 16.73 -6.11 18.62
C SER A 130 18.06 -6.79 18.32
N GLN A 131 18.48 -7.76 19.13
CA GLN A 131 19.73 -8.52 18.97
C GLN A 131 19.56 -9.84 18.22
N SER A 132 18.33 -10.22 17.87
CA SER A 132 18.03 -11.43 17.09
C SER A 132 18.53 -11.28 15.66
N LYS A 133 18.87 -12.39 15.01
CA LYS A 133 19.16 -12.42 13.57
C LYS A 133 17.86 -12.23 12.79
N ILE A 134 17.86 -11.41 11.74
CA ILE A 134 16.67 -11.15 10.92
C ILE A 134 16.09 -12.44 10.31
N GLY A 135 16.95 -13.40 9.95
CA GLY A 135 16.55 -14.68 9.38
C GLY A 135 15.79 -15.59 10.35
N SER A 136 15.93 -15.40 11.68
CA SER A 136 15.22 -16.20 12.69
C SER A 136 13.77 -15.71 12.93
N LEU A 137 13.35 -14.59 12.34
CA LEU A 137 12.03 -14.01 12.54
C LEU A 137 10.99 -14.64 11.63
N SER A 138 9.71 -14.65 12.08
CA SER A 138 8.57 -14.96 11.22
C SER A 138 8.37 -13.90 10.13
N GLY A 139 7.53 -14.19 9.13
CA GLY A 139 7.20 -13.22 8.06
C GLY A 139 6.62 -11.91 8.61
N GLY A 140 5.64 -12.01 9.52
CA GLY A 140 5.04 -10.84 10.16
C GLY A 140 6.02 -10.05 11.04
N GLN A 141 6.90 -10.75 11.79
CA GLN A 141 7.95 -10.10 12.56
C GLN A 141 8.95 -9.36 11.66
N ARG A 142 9.40 -9.98 10.55
CA ARG A 142 10.25 -9.32 9.56
C ARG A 142 9.59 -8.07 9.00
N GLN A 143 8.29 -8.15 8.66
CA GLN A 143 7.54 -7.00 8.16
C GLN A 143 7.50 -5.85 9.17
N ARG A 144 7.27 -6.15 10.46
CA ARG A 144 7.35 -5.14 11.54
C ARG A 144 8.72 -4.49 11.61
N VAL A 145 9.80 -5.25 11.45
CA VAL A 145 11.18 -4.70 11.39
C VAL A 145 11.37 -3.78 10.17
N MET A 146 10.79 -4.12 9.00
CA MET A 146 10.86 -3.24 7.82
C MET A 146 10.07 -1.95 8.02
N ILE A 147 8.92 -2.01 8.70
CA ILE A 147 8.18 -0.83 9.12
C ILE A 147 9.02 0.01 10.10
N ALA A 148 9.63 -0.61 11.12
CA ALA A 148 10.53 0.09 12.06
C ALA A 148 11.69 0.79 11.33
N ARG A 149 12.30 0.14 10.33
CA ARG A 149 13.34 0.74 9.50
C ARG A 149 12.83 2.01 8.80
N ALA A 150 11.62 1.96 8.24
CA ALA A 150 11.02 3.12 7.58
C ALA A 150 10.68 4.24 8.57
N LEU A 151 10.28 3.91 9.80
CA LEU A 151 9.96 4.86 10.87
C LEU A 151 11.20 5.55 11.46
N CYS A 152 12.37 4.91 11.39
CA CYS A 152 13.62 5.41 11.95
C CYS A 152 14.05 6.78 11.37
N ALA A 153 13.58 7.10 10.15
CA ALA A 153 13.79 8.41 9.52
C ALA A 153 12.79 9.49 10.00
N HIS A 154 11.91 9.21 10.97
CA HIS A 154 10.83 10.09 11.43
C HIS A 154 9.97 10.63 10.27
N PRO A 155 9.41 9.77 9.41
CA PRO A 155 8.67 10.20 8.24
C PRO A 155 7.35 10.87 8.64
N LYS A 156 6.88 11.79 7.79
CA LYS A 156 5.51 12.32 7.85
C LYS A 156 4.54 11.49 7.04
N ILE A 157 5.06 10.73 6.07
CA ILE A 157 4.29 9.85 5.18
C ILE A 157 4.97 8.49 5.19
N LEU A 158 4.21 7.42 5.44
CA LEU A 158 4.67 6.04 5.33
C LEU A 158 3.97 5.39 4.14
N ILE A 159 4.75 4.94 3.16
CA ILE A 159 4.29 4.28 1.96
C ILE A 159 4.65 2.80 2.05
N LEU A 160 3.65 1.92 1.85
CA LEU A 160 3.84 0.47 1.88
C LEU A 160 3.31 -0.14 0.57
N ASP A 161 4.16 -0.93 -0.08
CA ASP A 161 3.81 -1.64 -1.31
C ASP A 161 3.53 -3.11 -0.98
N GLU A 162 2.25 -3.51 -0.95
CA GLU A 162 1.77 -4.86 -0.61
C GLU A 162 2.38 -5.44 0.69
N PRO A 163 2.23 -4.78 1.84
CA PRO A 163 2.98 -5.11 3.07
C PRO A 163 2.63 -6.48 3.66
N THR A 164 1.57 -7.14 3.20
CA THR A 164 1.03 -8.38 3.79
C THR A 164 1.01 -9.56 2.84
N SER A 165 1.53 -9.42 1.61
CA SER A 165 1.46 -10.43 0.55
C SER A 165 2.06 -11.80 0.90
N SER A 166 2.93 -11.88 1.90
CA SER A 166 3.61 -13.12 2.33
C SER A 166 3.36 -13.47 3.80
N ILE A 167 2.24 -12.99 4.36
CA ILE A 167 1.91 -13.13 5.78
C ILE A 167 0.56 -13.84 5.90
N ASP A 168 0.40 -14.70 6.91
CA ASP A 168 -0.87 -15.36 7.21
C ASP A 168 -1.95 -14.35 7.67
N ILE A 169 -3.23 -14.72 7.58
CA ILE A 169 -4.38 -13.85 7.85
C ILE A 169 -4.28 -13.17 9.23
N LYS A 170 -3.85 -13.90 10.26
CA LYS A 170 -3.69 -13.34 11.60
C LYS A 170 -2.62 -12.25 11.62
N GLY A 171 -1.46 -12.52 11.02
CA GLY A 171 -0.37 -11.56 10.93
C GLY A 171 -0.72 -10.34 10.07
N GLN A 172 -1.53 -10.52 9.02
CA GLN A 172 -2.05 -9.42 8.20
C GLN A 172 -2.85 -8.45 9.07
N LYS A 173 -3.83 -8.96 9.84
CA LYS A 173 -4.62 -8.13 10.75
C LYS A 173 -3.75 -7.37 11.74
N GLU A 174 -2.77 -8.03 12.35
CA GLU A 174 -1.83 -7.39 13.28
C GLU A 174 -1.00 -6.27 12.64
N ILE A 175 -0.61 -6.39 11.36
CA ILE A 175 0.09 -5.33 10.62
C ILE A 175 -0.85 -4.14 10.38
N TYR A 176 -2.10 -4.37 9.97
CA TYR A 176 -3.03 -3.27 9.73
C TYR A 176 -3.47 -2.55 11.01
N GLU A 177 -3.64 -3.27 12.11
CA GLU A 177 -3.85 -2.66 13.43
C GLU A 177 -2.66 -1.75 13.82
N LEU A 178 -1.43 -2.21 13.60
CA LEU A 178 -0.24 -1.39 13.79
C LEU A 178 -0.27 -0.14 12.89
N LEU A 179 -0.60 -0.28 11.60
CA LEU A 179 -0.69 0.86 10.68
C LEU A 179 -1.77 1.86 11.11
N LYS A 180 -2.92 1.38 11.62
CA LYS A 180 -3.99 2.24 12.18
C LYS A 180 -3.50 3.05 13.38
N LEU A 181 -2.72 2.43 14.28
CA LEU A 181 -2.10 3.15 15.40
C LEU A 181 -1.12 4.21 14.92
N LEU A 182 -0.26 3.89 13.97
CA LEU A 182 0.69 4.83 13.38
C LEU A 182 0.00 5.99 12.65
N ASN A 183 -1.15 5.73 12.02
CA ASN A 183 -1.92 6.74 11.29
C ASN A 183 -2.43 7.89 12.17
N GLN A 184 -2.51 7.70 13.49
CA GLN A 184 -2.84 8.79 14.41
C GLN A 184 -1.85 9.95 14.34
N SER A 185 -0.61 9.68 13.95
CA SER A 185 0.50 10.65 13.91
C SER A 185 1.08 10.90 12.52
N ILE A 186 1.00 9.94 11.61
CA ILE A 186 1.58 10.01 10.26
C ILE A 186 0.55 9.64 9.20
N THR A 187 0.72 10.14 7.97
CA THR A 187 -0.10 9.75 6.82
C THR A 187 0.34 8.39 6.32
N ILE A 188 -0.62 7.51 6.02
CA ILE A 188 -0.36 6.16 5.52
C ILE A 188 -0.83 6.07 4.06
N VAL A 189 0.01 5.54 3.19
CA VAL A 189 -0.33 5.15 1.82
C VAL A 189 0.00 3.67 1.64
N VAL A 190 -0.99 2.83 1.41
CA VAL A 190 -0.81 1.40 1.23
C VAL A 190 -1.29 0.96 -0.14
N VAL A 191 -0.48 0.20 -0.87
CA VAL A 191 -0.93 -0.59 -2.02
C VAL A 191 -1.36 -1.94 -1.49
N SER A 192 -2.59 -2.34 -1.77
CA SER A 192 -3.15 -3.64 -1.40
C SER A 192 -4.06 -4.15 -2.50
N HIS A 193 -4.15 -5.48 -2.60
CA HIS A 193 -5.18 -6.17 -3.39
C HIS A 193 -6.28 -6.75 -2.50
N ASP A 194 -6.15 -6.62 -1.17
CA ASP A 194 -7.14 -7.09 -0.21
C ASP A 194 -8.16 -5.99 0.11
N ILE A 195 -9.38 -6.19 -0.38
CA ILE A 195 -10.47 -5.23 -0.27
C ILE A 195 -11.03 -5.16 1.15
N SER A 196 -11.07 -6.27 1.88
CA SER A 196 -11.59 -6.33 3.24
C SER A 196 -10.82 -5.39 4.16
N VAL A 197 -9.52 -5.36 3.99
CA VAL A 197 -8.60 -4.46 4.69
C VAL A 197 -8.88 -2.99 4.38
N ILE A 198 -9.14 -2.68 3.10
CA ILE A 198 -9.41 -1.31 2.68
C ILE A 198 -10.65 -0.79 3.36
N LEU A 199 -11.72 -1.58 3.38
CA LEU A 199 -12.98 -1.21 4.01
C LEU A 199 -12.84 -0.99 5.53
N GLU A 200 -12.01 -1.80 6.19
CA GLU A 200 -11.85 -1.73 7.65
C GLU A 200 -10.94 -0.56 8.10
N TYR A 201 -9.84 -0.30 7.37
CA TYR A 201 -8.79 0.60 7.85
C TYR A 201 -8.65 1.90 7.07
N ALA A 202 -8.89 1.92 5.75
CA ALA A 202 -8.67 3.10 4.94
C ALA A 202 -9.74 4.19 5.17
N THR A 203 -9.32 5.45 5.08
CA THR A 203 -10.21 6.62 5.03
C THR A 203 -10.50 7.04 3.60
N LYS A 204 -9.57 6.73 2.70
CA LYS A 204 -9.63 7.08 1.28
C LYS A 204 -9.17 5.90 0.42
N ALA A 205 -9.79 5.71 -0.74
CA ALA A 205 -9.42 4.68 -1.69
C ALA A 205 -9.16 5.28 -3.08
N ALA A 206 -8.09 4.84 -3.73
CA ALA A 206 -7.74 5.20 -5.09
C ALA A 206 -7.63 3.94 -5.95
N HIS A 207 -8.55 3.75 -6.89
CA HIS A 207 -8.47 2.67 -7.87
C HIS A 207 -7.69 3.12 -9.09
N ILE A 208 -6.64 2.36 -9.45
CA ILE A 208 -5.74 2.69 -10.56
C ILE A 208 -5.76 1.59 -11.62
N ASN A 209 -6.18 1.98 -12.82
CA ASN A 209 -6.06 1.19 -14.04
C ASN A 209 -5.78 2.14 -15.21
N LYS A 210 -4.53 2.54 -15.41
CA LYS A 210 -4.03 3.64 -16.25
C LYS A 210 -4.55 5.01 -15.83
N ARG A 211 -5.84 5.14 -15.52
CA ARG A 211 -6.50 6.31 -14.92
C ARG A 211 -6.78 6.05 -13.45
N LEU A 212 -7.10 7.09 -12.72
CA LEU A 212 -7.37 7.01 -11.29
C LEU A 212 -8.82 7.42 -11.01
N SER A 213 -9.55 6.57 -10.27
CA SER A 213 -10.78 6.92 -9.60
C SER A 213 -10.51 7.04 -8.10
N TYR A 214 -10.97 8.11 -7.47
CA TYR A 214 -10.68 8.43 -6.08
C TYR A 214 -11.96 8.60 -5.28
N HIS A 215 -12.00 8.02 -4.08
CA HIS A 215 -13.18 8.00 -3.24
C HIS A 215 -12.81 8.25 -1.78
N ASP A 216 -13.57 9.14 -1.13
CA ASP A 216 -13.57 9.27 0.33
C ASP A 216 -14.54 8.23 0.91
N ILE A 217 -14.00 7.30 1.69
CA ILE A 217 -14.78 6.21 2.30
C ILE A 217 -14.95 6.36 3.81
N SER A 218 -14.49 7.48 4.39
CA SER A 218 -14.57 7.73 5.83
C SER A 218 -16.02 7.73 6.36
N ASN A 219 -16.98 8.23 5.58
CA ASN A 219 -18.40 8.29 5.94
C ASN A 219 -19.20 7.04 5.54
N LYS A 220 -18.66 6.17 4.70
CA LYS A 220 -19.36 4.96 4.21
C LYS A 220 -19.22 3.74 5.13
N LYS A 221 -18.36 3.81 6.15
CA LYS A 221 -18.12 2.69 7.09
C LYS A 221 -19.37 2.27 7.86
N GLU A 222 -20.30 3.19 8.17
CA GLU A 222 -21.54 2.88 8.87
C GLU A 222 -22.51 2.03 8.03
N THR A 223 -22.45 2.15 6.71
CA THR A 223 -23.33 1.39 5.79
C THR A 223 -22.83 -0.06 5.57
N PHE A 224 -21.55 -0.31 5.76
CA PHE A 224 -20.93 -1.63 5.55
C PHE A 224 -21.03 -2.57 6.75
N HIS A 225 -21.27 -2.05 7.97
CA HIS A 225 -21.42 -2.88 9.18
C HIS A 225 -22.79 -3.57 9.32
N THR A 226 -23.74 -3.32 8.41
CA THR A 226 -25.09 -3.89 8.47
C THR A 226 -25.25 -5.22 7.71
N HIS A 227 -24.21 -5.73 7.05
CA HIS A 227 -24.25 -7.06 6.43
C HIS A 227 -23.55 -8.09 7.33
N ASN A 228 -24.26 -9.20 7.58
CA ASN A 228 -23.94 -10.29 8.50
C ASN A 228 -22.48 -10.76 8.42
N GLU A 229 -21.93 -11.11 9.58
CA GLU A 229 -20.68 -11.84 9.73
C GLU A 229 -20.71 -13.12 8.85
N GLY A 230 -19.99 -13.12 7.72
CA GLY A 230 -19.81 -14.30 6.87
C GLY A 230 -19.96 -14.09 5.36
N GLU A 231 -20.41 -12.96 4.88
CA GLU A 231 -20.47 -12.70 3.44
C GLU A 231 -19.17 -12.05 2.93
N HIS A 232 -18.46 -12.77 2.07
CA HIS A 232 -17.34 -12.23 1.30
C HIS A 232 -17.88 -11.16 0.37
N PHE A 233 -17.49 -9.91 0.61
CA PHE A 233 -17.76 -8.82 -0.33
C PHE A 233 -17.15 -9.18 -1.70
N CYS A 234 -17.98 -9.12 -2.75
CA CYS A 234 -17.52 -9.37 -4.09
C CYS A 234 -16.65 -8.17 -4.55
N GLU A 235 -15.44 -8.45 -5.01
CA GLU A 235 -14.52 -7.45 -5.59
C GLU A 235 -15.20 -6.57 -6.65
N VAL A 236 -16.14 -7.16 -7.38
CA VAL A 236 -16.92 -6.50 -8.44
C VAL A 236 -17.91 -5.48 -7.87
N GLU A 237 -18.55 -5.76 -6.73
CA GLU A 237 -19.48 -4.81 -6.08
C GLU A 237 -18.78 -3.57 -5.55
N LEU A 238 -17.61 -3.75 -4.92
CA LEU A 238 -16.83 -2.61 -4.47
C LEU A 238 -16.31 -1.78 -5.66
N LEU A 239 -15.83 -2.44 -6.72
CA LEU A 239 -15.40 -1.76 -7.94
C LEU A 239 -16.55 -1.04 -8.65
N GLN A 240 -17.77 -1.59 -8.61
CA GLN A 240 -18.97 -0.93 -9.11
C GLN A 240 -19.37 0.26 -8.25
N MET A 241 -19.33 0.13 -6.92
CA MET A 241 -19.59 1.24 -5.99
C MET A 241 -18.54 2.36 -6.09
N LEU A 242 -17.28 2.01 -6.30
CA LEU A 242 -16.19 2.96 -6.51
C LEU A 242 -16.19 3.54 -7.95
N GLY A 243 -16.81 2.85 -8.93
CA GLY A 243 -16.89 3.27 -10.32
C GLY A 243 -18.18 4.02 -10.70
N SER A 244 -19.22 3.97 -9.86
CA SER A 244 -20.57 4.44 -10.25
C SER A 244 -20.81 5.96 -10.16
N GLU A 245 -19.88 6.75 -9.68
CA GLU A 245 -20.04 8.22 -9.63
C GLU A 245 -19.51 8.97 -10.85
N SER A 246 -19.04 8.30 -11.89
CA SER A 246 -18.53 8.97 -13.12
C SER A 246 -19.09 8.45 -14.44
N CYS A 247 -20.19 7.72 -14.46
CA CYS A 247 -20.83 7.27 -15.70
C CYS A 247 -22.24 7.88 -15.86
N ASN A 248 -22.29 9.16 -16.24
CA ASN A 248 -23.54 9.82 -16.68
C ASN A 248 -23.92 9.51 -18.13
N THR A 249 -23.37 8.44 -18.73
CA THR A 249 -23.72 8.01 -20.11
C THR A 249 -23.63 6.49 -20.22
N CYS A 250 -24.50 5.76 -19.53
CA CYS A 250 -24.88 4.41 -19.93
C CYS A 250 -26.39 4.40 -20.07
N ASP A 251 -26.86 4.49 -21.33
CA ASP A 251 -28.23 4.26 -21.71
C ASP A 251 -28.74 2.93 -21.17
N THR A 252 -29.80 3.00 -20.37
CA THR A 252 -30.64 1.85 -20.00
C THR A 252 -31.46 1.43 -21.21
N SER A 253 -30.94 0.54 -22.04
CA SER A 253 -31.73 -0.25 -22.96
C SER A 253 -31.00 -1.53 -23.34
N THR A 254 -31.23 -2.60 -22.60
CA THR A 254 -31.46 -3.91 -23.21
C THR A 254 -32.09 -4.87 -22.18
N SER A 255 -33.30 -5.22 -22.55
CA SER A 255 -34.21 -6.27 -22.07
C SER A 255 -33.54 -7.64 -21.89
N SER A 256 -33.97 -8.29 -20.80
CA SER A 256 -34.28 -9.72 -20.68
C SER A 256 -33.74 -10.69 -21.72
N VAL A 257 -32.82 -11.56 -21.34
CA VAL A 257 -32.77 -12.92 -21.92
C VAL A 257 -32.46 -13.90 -20.74
N THR A 258 -33.53 -14.54 -20.31
CA THR A 258 -33.51 -15.81 -19.60
C THR A 258 -33.23 -16.90 -20.61
N GLU A 259 -32.04 -17.49 -20.63
CA GLU A 259 -31.83 -18.78 -21.27
C GLU A 259 -31.36 -19.79 -20.22
N VAL A 260 -32.28 -20.74 -20.02
CA VAL A 260 -32.09 -21.95 -19.23
C VAL A 260 -31.18 -22.87 -20.04
N VAL A 261 -30.00 -23.21 -19.55
CA VAL A 261 -29.17 -24.27 -20.14
C VAL A 261 -29.34 -25.53 -19.29
N GLU A 262 -29.99 -26.54 -19.89
CA GLU A 262 -30.08 -27.90 -19.35
C GLU A 262 -28.71 -28.60 -19.34
N PRO A 263 -28.43 -29.50 -18.37
CA PRO A 263 -27.17 -30.22 -18.33
C PRO A 263 -27.15 -31.39 -19.33
N ALA A 264 -26.13 -31.41 -20.17
CA ALA A 264 -25.88 -32.52 -21.09
C ALA A 264 -25.28 -33.71 -20.36
N GLU A 265 -25.99 -34.84 -20.43
CA GLU A 265 -25.54 -36.15 -19.97
C GLU A 265 -24.35 -36.68 -20.74
N ALA A 266 -23.30 -37.06 -20.02
CA ALA A 266 -22.12 -37.73 -20.60
C ALA A 266 -22.41 -39.20 -20.86
N LYS A 267 -22.45 -39.62 -22.14
CA LYS A 267 -22.41 -41.02 -22.55
C LYS A 267 -20.94 -41.42 -22.75
N TRP A 268 -20.44 -42.22 -21.83
CA TRP A 268 -19.27 -43.08 -22.06
C TRP A 268 -19.70 -44.32 -22.86
N ARG A 269 -19.11 -44.52 -24.05
CA ARG A 269 -19.13 -45.82 -24.73
C ARG A 269 -17.71 -46.39 -24.69
N GLU A 270 -17.63 -47.57 -24.12
CA GLU A 270 -16.55 -48.52 -24.26
C GLU A 270 -16.37 -48.92 -25.73
N THR A 271 -15.11 -48.99 -26.21
CA THR A 271 -14.71 -49.93 -27.24
C THR A 271 -13.19 -50.17 -27.15
N LYS A 272 -12.89 -51.42 -26.82
CA LYS A 272 -11.75 -52.32 -27.16
C LYS A 272 -10.32 -51.73 -27.09
#